data_d22dd64d1e57ff73d90c15bbad20a227
#
_entry.id   d22dd64d1e57ff73d90c15bbad20a227
#
_cell.length_a   1.000
_cell.length_b   1.000
_cell.length_c   1.000
_cell.angle_alpha   90.00
_cell.angle_beta   90.00
_cell.angle_gamma   90.00
#
_symmetry.space_group_name_H-M   'P 1'
#
loop_
_entity.id
_entity.type
_entity.pdbx_description
1 polymer ?
#
loop_
_entity_poly.entity_id
_entity_poly.type
_entity_poly.pdbx_seq_one_letter_code
_entity_poly.pdbx_strand_id
1 'polypeptide(L)'
;LDANRIYFLAADIESFETLRFELDDYLGSYNTDPLFAVFNRYRDRVIERIDYALGRLNQPFDFSANETYPFDRAEAPWAIDGAALDDLWRRRVKNDYLILKLEGKPHEEIVGTLRDRYQQQKRRILQISNQDVFQTILNAYMSAIEPHTGYFSPRATENFKIRMSLSLEGIGAVLQSQNEFTVVQRVVPGGPAEVEGSLRAGDRIVGVGQGDGDPVVDVIGWRLDDVVDL
;
A
#
# COMPACT_ATOMS: atom_id res chain seq x y z
N LEU A 1 -11.51 -3.47 1.91
CA LEU A 1 -10.25 -3.37 2.63
C LEU A 1 -9.61 -4.75 2.88
N ASP A 2 -10.30 -5.70 3.49
CA ASP A 2 -9.78 -7.02 3.89
C ASP A 2 -10.53 -8.16 3.19
N ALA A 3 -10.44 -8.24 1.88
CA ALA A 3 -11.15 -9.24 1.07
C ALA A 3 -10.82 -10.70 1.45
N ASN A 4 -9.60 -10.95 1.92
CA ASN A 4 -9.14 -12.30 2.33
C ASN A 4 -9.29 -12.56 3.83
N ARG A 5 -9.93 -11.67 4.58
CA ARG A 5 -10.22 -11.84 6.03
C ARG A 5 -8.99 -12.26 6.84
N ILE A 6 -7.91 -11.48 6.68
CA ILE A 6 -6.61 -11.76 7.31
C ILE A 6 -6.17 -10.68 8.30
N TYR A 7 -6.93 -9.60 8.42
CA TYR A 7 -6.60 -8.47 9.30
C TYR A 7 -7.67 -8.25 10.37
N PHE A 8 -8.95 -8.11 9.96
CA PHE A 8 -10.03 -7.84 10.90
C PHE A 8 -10.40 -9.04 11.75
N LEU A 9 -10.83 -8.75 12.98
CA LEU A 9 -11.52 -9.67 13.86
C LEU A 9 -13.04 -9.64 13.60
N ALA A 10 -13.74 -10.69 14.00
CA ALA A 10 -15.21 -10.73 13.97
C ALA A 10 -15.83 -9.54 14.73
N ALA A 11 -15.26 -9.17 15.88
CA ALA A 11 -15.72 -8.01 16.66
C ALA A 11 -15.51 -6.66 15.94
N ASP A 12 -14.48 -6.52 15.11
CA ASP A 12 -14.30 -5.32 14.28
C ASP A 12 -15.46 -5.21 13.27
N ILE A 13 -15.80 -6.32 12.60
CA ILE A 13 -16.91 -6.38 11.63
C ILE A 13 -18.25 -6.10 12.31
N GLU A 14 -18.50 -6.68 13.47
CA GLU A 14 -19.72 -6.42 14.25
C GLU A 14 -19.85 -4.92 14.59
N SER A 15 -18.75 -4.27 14.96
CA SER A 15 -18.75 -2.83 15.23
C SER A 15 -19.07 -1.99 13.99
N PHE A 16 -18.72 -2.44 12.79
CA PHE A 16 -18.98 -1.74 11.52
C PHE A 16 -20.43 -1.92 11.04
N GLU A 17 -21.13 -2.99 11.47
CA GLU A 17 -22.53 -3.21 11.12
C GLU A 17 -23.45 -2.06 11.59
N THR A 18 -23.05 -1.31 12.62
CA THR A 18 -23.78 -0.11 13.07
C THR A 18 -23.83 0.99 12.01
N LEU A 19 -22.86 1.00 11.09
CA LEU A 19 -22.75 2.00 10.02
C LEU A 19 -23.54 1.62 8.76
N ARG A 20 -24.06 0.40 8.69
CA ARG A 20 -24.60 -0.23 7.48
C ARG A 20 -25.69 0.58 6.80
N PHE A 21 -26.55 1.22 7.57
CA PHE A 21 -27.72 1.98 7.08
C PHE A 21 -27.59 3.49 7.29
N GLU A 22 -26.39 3.97 7.68
CA GLU A 22 -26.14 5.38 7.99
C GLU A 22 -25.08 6.01 7.04
N LEU A 23 -24.58 5.23 6.07
CA LEU A 23 -23.49 5.69 5.19
C LEU A 23 -23.88 6.92 4.36
N ASP A 24 -25.11 6.94 3.84
CA ASP A 24 -25.67 8.04 3.06
C ASP A 24 -25.90 9.29 3.94
N ASP A 25 -26.38 9.12 5.16
CA ASP A 25 -26.57 10.20 6.13
C ASP A 25 -25.23 10.82 6.54
N TYR A 26 -24.20 10.02 6.78
CA TYR A 26 -22.85 10.53 7.07
C TYR A 26 -22.26 11.29 5.89
N LEU A 27 -22.40 10.80 4.67
CA LEU A 27 -21.94 11.49 3.47
C LEU A 27 -22.76 12.76 3.21
N GLY A 28 -24.08 12.72 3.39
CA GLY A 28 -24.99 13.86 3.22
C GLY A 28 -24.79 14.96 4.26
N SER A 29 -24.40 14.63 5.48
CA SER A 29 -24.10 15.58 6.56
C SER A 29 -22.66 16.06 6.58
N TYR A 30 -21.80 15.59 5.67
CA TYR A 30 -20.36 15.83 5.65
C TYR A 30 -19.63 15.33 6.93
N ASN A 31 -20.26 14.43 7.70
CA ASN A 31 -19.65 13.79 8.86
C ASN A 31 -18.96 12.48 8.43
N THR A 32 -17.74 12.56 7.96
CA THR A 32 -16.99 11.40 7.46
C THR A 32 -16.19 10.66 8.54
N ASP A 33 -16.14 11.15 9.77
CA ASP A 33 -15.34 10.56 10.86
C ASP A 33 -15.64 9.08 11.12
N PRO A 34 -16.91 8.60 11.15
CA PRO A 34 -17.19 7.18 11.34
C PRO A 34 -16.62 6.29 10.23
N LEU A 35 -16.60 6.81 9.00
CA LEU A 35 -16.07 6.10 7.82
C LEU A 35 -14.54 6.03 7.87
N PHE A 36 -13.89 7.11 8.28
CA PHE A 36 -12.45 7.13 8.52
C PHE A 36 -12.06 6.22 9.69
N ALA A 37 -12.91 6.07 10.70
CA ALA A 37 -12.66 5.14 11.82
C ALA A 37 -12.53 3.69 11.35
N VAL A 38 -13.31 3.26 10.34
CA VAL A 38 -13.18 1.93 9.74
C VAL A 38 -11.80 1.75 9.09
N PHE A 39 -11.35 2.76 8.33
CA PHE A 39 -10.01 2.70 7.71
C PHE A 39 -8.89 2.75 8.76
N ASN A 40 -9.01 3.58 9.79
CA ASN A 40 -8.03 3.65 10.87
C ASN A 40 -7.92 2.29 11.58
N ARG A 41 -9.04 1.62 11.87
CA ARG A 41 -9.03 0.27 12.42
C ARG A 41 -8.32 -0.71 11.48
N TYR A 42 -8.58 -0.65 10.18
CA TYR A 42 -7.88 -1.47 9.20
C TYR A 42 -6.37 -1.23 9.24
N ARG A 43 -5.94 0.03 9.21
CA ARG A 43 -4.53 0.41 9.27
C ARG A 43 -3.86 -0.13 10.53
N ASP A 44 -4.49 0.01 11.69
CA ASP A 44 -3.96 -0.49 12.96
C ASP A 44 -3.80 -2.01 12.93
N ARG A 45 -4.80 -2.73 12.42
CA ARG A 45 -4.74 -4.19 12.26
C ARG A 45 -3.65 -4.63 11.29
N VAL A 46 -3.48 -3.93 10.17
CA VAL A 46 -2.39 -4.22 9.22
C VAL A 46 -1.02 -4.04 9.88
N ILE A 47 -0.82 -2.94 10.61
CA ILE A 47 0.44 -2.66 11.31
C ILE A 47 0.71 -3.74 12.36
N GLU A 48 -0.29 -4.08 13.19
CA GLU A 48 -0.19 -5.13 14.20
C GLU A 48 0.23 -6.47 13.58
N ARG A 49 -0.38 -6.85 12.46
CA ARG A 49 -0.07 -8.11 11.78
C ARG A 49 1.32 -8.11 11.13
N ILE A 50 1.75 -6.99 10.58
CA ILE A 50 3.10 -6.87 10.03
C ILE A 50 4.14 -6.94 11.16
N ASP A 51 3.92 -6.28 12.29
CA ASP A 51 4.84 -6.34 13.43
C ASP A 51 4.93 -7.75 14.02
N TYR A 52 3.80 -8.47 14.08
CA TYR A 52 3.78 -9.90 14.40
C TYR A 52 4.63 -10.71 13.40
N ALA A 53 4.45 -10.50 12.09
CA ALA A 53 5.20 -11.21 11.06
C ALA A 53 6.72 -10.95 11.17
N LEU A 54 7.12 -9.69 11.39
CA LEU A 54 8.52 -9.31 11.59
C LEU A 54 9.11 -9.98 12.84
N GLY A 55 8.35 -10.03 13.94
CA GLY A 55 8.74 -10.76 15.16
C GLY A 55 8.88 -12.26 14.91
N ARG A 56 7.99 -12.82 14.08
CA ARG A 56 7.96 -14.25 13.79
C ARG A 56 9.16 -14.72 12.95
N LEU A 57 9.73 -13.85 12.10
CA LEU A 57 10.94 -14.14 11.32
C LEU A 57 12.18 -14.42 12.17
N ASN A 58 12.21 -13.96 13.42
CA ASN A 58 13.32 -14.20 14.34
C ASN A 58 13.21 -15.54 15.10
N GLN A 59 12.17 -16.33 14.83
CA GLN A 59 11.92 -17.61 15.49
C GLN A 59 12.04 -18.76 14.49
N PRO A 60 12.45 -19.95 14.92
CA PRO A 60 12.52 -21.11 14.03
C PRO A 60 11.14 -21.54 13.55
N PHE A 61 11.09 -22.12 12.34
CA PHE A 61 9.91 -22.75 11.79
C PHE A 61 10.06 -24.27 11.81
N ASP A 62 9.04 -24.95 12.33
CA ASP A 62 8.95 -26.41 12.24
C ASP A 62 8.25 -26.79 10.92
N PHE A 63 9.02 -27.35 9.99
CA PHE A 63 8.51 -27.82 8.70
C PHE A 63 8.11 -29.29 8.70
N SER A 64 8.27 -30.01 9.83
CA SER A 64 7.79 -31.40 9.97
C SER A 64 6.29 -31.47 10.25
N ALA A 65 5.71 -30.39 10.80
CA ALA A 65 4.27 -30.31 11.05
C ALA A 65 3.49 -30.21 9.72
N ASN A 66 2.51 -31.12 9.55
CA ASN A 66 1.61 -31.11 8.40
C ASN A 66 0.55 -30.02 8.57
N GLU A 67 0.87 -28.81 8.09
CA GLU A 67 0.03 -27.64 8.15
C GLU A 67 -0.25 -27.09 6.75
N THR A 68 -1.39 -26.45 6.58
CA THR A 68 -1.77 -25.78 5.33
C THR A 68 -2.04 -24.31 5.57
N TYR A 69 -1.77 -23.50 4.56
CA TYR A 69 -2.18 -22.09 4.50
C TYR A 69 -3.09 -21.89 3.29
N PRO A 70 -4.39 -21.58 3.49
CA PRO A 70 -5.30 -21.31 2.40
C PRO A 70 -5.06 -19.89 1.84
N PHE A 71 -4.80 -19.79 0.54
CA PHE A 71 -4.60 -18.49 -0.13
C PHE A 71 -5.92 -17.76 -0.38
N ASP A 72 -6.96 -18.48 -0.80
CA ASP A 72 -8.29 -17.93 -0.95
C ASP A 72 -9.05 -18.07 0.37
N ARG A 73 -9.37 -16.92 0.95
CA ARG A 73 -10.07 -16.81 2.22
C ARG A 73 -11.27 -15.89 2.14
N ALA A 74 -11.71 -15.50 0.94
CA ALA A 74 -12.82 -14.56 0.75
C ALA A 74 -14.10 -15.00 1.51
N GLU A 75 -14.36 -16.30 1.56
CA GLU A 75 -15.50 -16.89 2.25
C GLU A 75 -15.16 -17.53 3.61
N ALA A 76 -13.91 -17.41 4.09
CA ALA A 76 -13.54 -17.94 5.40
C ALA A 76 -14.22 -17.14 6.53
N PRO A 77 -14.49 -17.73 7.71
CA PRO A 77 -14.96 -16.96 8.85
C PRO A 77 -13.91 -15.92 9.26
N TRP A 78 -14.38 -14.78 9.77
CA TRP A 78 -13.53 -13.81 10.44
C TRP A 78 -12.89 -14.42 11.69
N ALA A 79 -11.66 -14.06 11.98
CA ALA A 79 -10.98 -14.52 13.18
C ALA A 79 -11.73 -14.03 14.42
N ILE A 80 -11.98 -14.96 15.36
CA ILE A 80 -12.74 -14.67 16.57
C ILE A 80 -11.97 -13.82 17.58
N ASP A 81 -10.63 -13.95 17.57
CA ASP A 81 -9.73 -13.25 18.49
C ASP A 81 -8.31 -13.10 17.91
N GLY A 82 -7.44 -12.45 18.68
CA GLY A 82 -6.05 -12.25 18.31
C GLY A 82 -5.26 -13.55 18.17
N ALA A 83 -5.56 -14.57 18.97
CA ALA A 83 -4.86 -15.85 18.92
C ALA A 83 -5.14 -16.59 17.59
N ALA A 84 -6.38 -16.52 17.10
CA ALA A 84 -6.76 -17.08 15.80
C ALA A 84 -6.06 -16.34 14.65
N LEU A 85 -5.91 -15.01 14.72
CA LEU A 85 -5.13 -14.24 13.77
C LEU A 85 -3.64 -14.55 13.86
N ASP A 86 -3.09 -14.72 15.06
CA ASP A 86 -1.69 -15.06 15.27
C ASP A 86 -1.35 -16.42 14.65
N ASP A 87 -2.22 -17.44 14.81
CA ASP A 87 -2.03 -18.73 14.16
C ASP A 87 -2.12 -18.63 12.63
N LEU A 88 -3.09 -17.87 12.11
CA LEU A 88 -3.21 -17.62 10.68
C LEU A 88 -1.94 -16.96 10.10
N TRP A 89 -1.45 -15.91 10.77
CA TRP A 89 -0.25 -15.19 10.34
C TRP A 89 1.02 -16.00 10.55
N ARG A 90 1.10 -16.82 11.58
CA ARG A 90 2.20 -17.78 11.77
C ARG A 90 2.31 -18.71 10.55
N ARG A 91 1.19 -19.27 10.11
CA ARG A 91 1.14 -20.15 8.92
C ARG A 91 1.47 -19.39 7.64
N ARG A 92 0.99 -18.14 7.51
CA ARG A 92 1.33 -17.28 6.37
C ARG A 92 2.82 -17.02 6.28
N VAL A 93 3.45 -16.57 7.35
CA VAL A 93 4.90 -16.28 7.38
C VAL A 93 5.72 -17.56 7.14
N LYS A 94 5.29 -18.69 7.71
CA LYS A 94 5.90 -20.00 7.44
C LYS A 94 5.80 -20.38 5.97
N ASN A 95 4.66 -20.15 5.32
CA ASN A 95 4.47 -20.39 3.90
C ASN A 95 5.35 -19.47 3.05
N ASP A 96 5.39 -18.18 3.32
CA ASP A 96 6.24 -17.21 2.61
C ASP A 96 7.72 -17.60 2.72
N TYR A 97 8.15 -18.04 3.92
CA TYR A 97 9.48 -18.59 4.14
C TYR A 97 9.73 -19.86 3.35
N LEU A 98 8.77 -20.81 3.36
CA LEU A 98 8.88 -22.10 2.67
C LEU A 98 9.06 -21.92 1.16
N ILE A 99 8.33 -21.02 0.53
CA ILE A 99 8.46 -20.72 -0.90
C ILE A 99 9.91 -20.35 -1.26
N LEU A 100 10.51 -19.40 -0.52
CA LEU A 100 11.89 -19.00 -0.77
C LEU A 100 12.91 -20.09 -0.43
N LYS A 101 12.61 -20.90 0.57
CA LYS A 101 13.44 -22.06 0.92
C LYS A 101 13.46 -23.13 -0.17
N LEU A 102 12.32 -23.38 -0.81
CA LEU A 102 12.22 -24.32 -1.95
C LEU A 102 12.94 -23.79 -3.20
N GLU A 103 13.12 -22.47 -3.33
CA GLU A 103 13.98 -21.85 -4.35
C GLU A 103 15.48 -22.05 -4.06
N GLY A 104 15.85 -22.69 -2.94
CA GLY A 104 17.24 -22.95 -2.56
C GLY A 104 17.95 -21.80 -1.86
N LYS A 105 17.23 -20.77 -1.43
CA LYS A 105 17.84 -19.61 -0.76
C LYS A 105 18.32 -19.94 0.65
N PRO A 106 19.46 -19.39 1.11
CA PRO A 106 19.93 -19.55 2.48
C PRO A 106 19.05 -18.76 3.48
N HIS A 107 19.06 -19.19 4.73
CA HIS A 107 18.20 -18.63 5.79
C HIS A 107 18.30 -17.10 5.91
N GLU A 108 19.51 -16.56 5.92
CA GLU A 108 19.73 -15.11 6.07
C GLU A 108 19.14 -14.30 4.93
N GLU A 109 19.28 -14.79 3.69
CA GLU A 109 18.68 -14.15 2.52
C GLU A 109 17.14 -14.19 2.55
N ILE A 110 16.57 -15.33 2.98
CA ILE A 110 15.11 -15.47 3.13
C ILE A 110 14.59 -14.46 4.15
N VAL A 111 15.19 -14.41 5.33
CA VAL A 111 14.79 -13.49 6.42
C VAL A 111 14.95 -12.04 5.99
N GLY A 112 16.04 -11.68 5.32
CA GLY A 112 16.25 -10.34 4.76
C GLY A 112 15.18 -9.97 3.76
N THR A 113 14.92 -10.84 2.78
CA THR A 113 13.91 -10.62 1.74
C THR A 113 12.50 -10.45 2.33
N LEU A 114 12.11 -11.30 3.28
CA LEU A 114 10.78 -11.21 3.89
C LEU A 114 10.65 -9.97 4.78
N ARG A 115 11.70 -9.63 5.52
CA ARG A 115 11.74 -8.40 6.33
C ARG A 115 11.52 -7.16 5.46
N ASP A 116 12.22 -7.05 4.35
CA ASP A 116 12.07 -5.94 3.41
C ASP A 116 10.65 -5.88 2.82
N ARG A 117 10.08 -7.03 2.43
CA ARG A 117 8.69 -7.11 1.93
C ARG A 117 7.67 -6.61 2.97
N TYR A 118 7.76 -7.07 4.22
CA TYR A 118 6.85 -6.66 5.28
C TYR A 118 7.05 -5.20 5.68
N GLN A 119 8.28 -4.71 5.73
CA GLN A 119 8.55 -3.29 5.98
C GLN A 119 8.02 -2.40 4.85
N GLN A 120 8.16 -2.81 3.59
CA GLN A 120 7.56 -2.07 2.47
C GLN A 120 6.03 -2.06 2.55
N GLN A 121 5.41 -3.15 2.95
CA GLN A 121 3.96 -3.20 3.16
C GLN A 121 3.54 -2.24 4.28
N LYS A 122 4.31 -2.19 5.40
CA LYS A 122 4.07 -1.24 6.50
C LYS A 122 4.20 0.21 6.02
N ARG A 123 5.24 0.53 5.26
CA ARG A 123 5.41 1.88 4.68
C ARG A 123 4.22 2.26 3.79
N ARG A 124 3.79 1.37 2.90
CA ARG A 124 2.65 1.64 2.01
C ARG A 124 1.37 1.98 2.77
N ILE A 125 1.03 1.23 3.81
CA ILE A 125 -0.19 1.50 4.59
C ILE A 125 -0.10 2.84 5.36
N LEU A 126 1.09 3.20 5.83
CA LEU A 126 1.33 4.46 6.54
C LEU A 126 1.31 5.68 5.61
N GLN A 127 1.62 5.49 4.32
CA GLN A 127 1.64 6.56 3.32
C GLN A 127 0.26 6.83 2.68
N ILE A 128 -0.77 6.05 3.00
CA ILE A 128 -2.12 6.31 2.49
C ILE A 128 -2.63 7.62 3.08
N SER A 129 -2.91 8.58 2.19
CA SER A 129 -3.41 9.91 2.58
C SER A 129 -4.91 9.87 2.89
N ASN A 130 -5.41 10.89 3.60
CA ASN A 130 -6.85 11.05 3.83
C ASN A 130 -7.65 11.14 2.52
N GLN A 131 -7.06 11.69 1.46
CA GLN A 131 -7.68 11.78 0.14
C GLN A 131 -7.84 10.39 -0.50
N ASP A 132 -6.83 9.52 -0.38
CA ASP A 132 -6.90 8.14 -0.85
C ASP A 132 -7.97 7.34 -0.07
N VAL A 133 -8.05 7.56 1.25
CA VAL A 133 -9.07 6.95 2.12
C VAL A 133 -10.46 7.38 1.68
N PHE A 134 -10.69 8.67 1.51
CA PHE A 134 -11.97 9.24 1.08
C PHE A 134 -12.38 8.69 -0.29
N GLN A 135 -11.45 8.65 -1.25
CA GLN A 135 -11.70 8.06 -2.57
C GLN A 135 -12.08 6.57 -2.45
N THR A 136 -11.40 5.82 -1.59
CA THR A 136 -11.70 4.39 -1.37
C THR A 136 -13.10 4.20 -0.80
N ILE A 137 -13.50 5.02 0.18
CA ILE A 137 -14.83 4.98 0.81
C ILE A 137 -15.91 5.29 -0.23
N LEU A 138 -15.77 6.41 -0.95
CA LEU A 138 -16.75 6.80 -1.97
C LEU A 138 -16.89 5.76 -3.08
N ASN A 139 -15.77 5.21 -3.55
CA ASN A 139 -15.83 4.19 -4.58
C ASN A 139 -16.45 2.88 -4.09
N ALA A 140 -16.23 2.49 -2.83
CA ALA A 140 -16.90 1.34 -2.24
C ALA A 140 -18.43 1.57 -2.14
N TYR A 141 -18.85 2.77 -1.72
CA TYR A 141 -20.26 3.13 -1.65
C TYR A 141 -20.92 3.18 -3.03
N MET A 142 -20.29 3.88 -4.00
CA MET A 142 -20.83 4.01 -5.36
C MET A 142 -20.94 2.67 -6.07
N SER A 143 -19.93 1.81 -5.96
CA SER A 143 -19.93 0.50 -6.61
C SER A 143 -20.98 -0.46 -6.03
N ALA A 144 -21.46 -0.23 -4.80
CA ALA A 144 -22.57 -0.98 -4.23
C ALA A 144 -23.94 -0.57 -4.82
N ILE A 145 -24.05 0.67 -5.33
CA ILE A 145 -25.27 1.21 -5.95
C ILE A 145 -25.23 0.98 -7.47
N GLU A 146 -24.12 1.36 -8.11
CA GLU A 146 -23.95 1.30 -9.54
C GLU A 146 -22.47 1.01 -9.88
N PRO A 147 -22.13 -0.19 -10.43
CA PRO A 147 -20.75 -0.65 -10.57
C PRO A 147 -19.90 0.14 -11.59
N HIS A 148 -20.52 0.97 -12.44
CA HIS A 148 -19.82 1.78 -13.44
C HIS A 148 -19.57 3.21 -13.00
N THR A 149 -20.07 3.60 -11.82
CA THR A 149 -19.87 4.93 -11.24
C THR A 149 -18.67 4.92 -10.30
N GLY A 150 -17.79 5.92 -10.45
CA GLY A 150 -16.61 6.06 -9.59
C GLY A 150 -16.28 7.53 -9.32
N TYR A 151 -15.69 7.77 -8.17
CA TYR A 151 -15.13 9.07 -7.77
C TYR A 151 -13.63 9.10 -8.06
N PHE A 152 -13.18 10.16 -8.70
CA PHE A 152 -11.77 10.50 -8.82
C PHE A 152 -11.45 11.67 -7.89
N SER A 153 -10.47 11.51 -7.03
CA SER A 153 -9.88 12.64 -6.31
C SER A 153 -9.30 13.66 -7.31
N PRO A 154 -9.07 14.92 -6.91
CA PRO A 154 -8.44 15.92 -7.77
C PRO A 154 -7.18 15.39 -8.46
N ARG A 155 -6.30 14.76 -7.69
CA ARG A 155 -5.07 14.13 -8.19
C ARG A 155 -5.32 12.96 -9.18
N ALA A 156 -6.25 12.07 -8.85
CA ALA A 156 -6.62 10.98 -9.76
C ALA A 156 -7.24 11.52 -11.08
N THR A 157 -7.98 12.63 -10.99
CA THR A 157 -8.52 13.33 -12.16
C THR A 157 -7.41 13.92 -13.02
N GLU A 158 -6.39 14.52 -12.43
CA GLU A 158 -5.24 15.08 -13.14
C GLU A 158 -4.44 13.98 -13.83
N ASN A 159 -4.11 12.91 -13.12
CA ASN A 159 -3.46 11.73 -13.70
C ASN A 159 -4.28 11.10 -14.84
N PHE A 160 -5.61 11.11 -14.74
CA PHE A 160 -6.47 10.66 -15.81
C PHE A 160 -6.40 11.58 -17.03
N LYS A 161 -6.46 12.91 -16.84
CA LYS A 161 -6.32 13.90 -17.91
C LYS A 161 -4.99 13.77 -18.63
N ILE A 162 -3.87 13.63 -17.91
CA ILE A 162 -2.53 13.44 -18.48
C ILE A 162 -2.51 12.19 -19.38
N ARG A 163 -3.07 11.06 -18.91
CA ARG A 163 -3.15 9.83 -19.72
C ARG A 163 -4.00 9.98 -20.96
N MET A 164 -5.08 10.75 -20.89
CA MET A 164 -6.00 10.95 -22.00
C MET A 164 -5.50 11.99 -23.01
N SER A 165 -4.76 13.00 -22.57
CA SER A 165 -4.22 14.04 -23.44
C SER A 165 -3.06 13.58 -24.33
N LEU A 166 -2.46 12.42 -24.02
CA LEU A 166 -1.25 11.88 -24.70
C LEU A 166 -0.08 12.89 -24.75
N SER A 167 -0.17 13.98 -24.00
CA SER A 167 0.92 14.94 -23.82
C SER A 167 1.43 14.82 -22.39
N LEU A 168 2.72 14.63 -22.23
CA LEU A 168 3.41 14.56 -20.96
C LEU A 168 4.25 15.83 -20.82
N GLU A 169 3.86 16.71 -19.91
CA GLU A 169 4.67 17.83 -19.46
C GLU A 169 5.49 17.38 -18.26
N GLY A 170 6.77 17.70 -18.22
CA GLY A 170 7.68 17.34 -17.14
C GLY A 170 9.14 17.26 -17.55
N ILE A 171 9.99 16.81 -16.64
CA ILE A 171 11.44 16.72 -16.84
C ILE A 171 11.88 15.77 -17.95
N GLY A 172 11.00 14.97 -18.50
CA GLY A 172 11.33 13.98 -19.55
C GLY A 172 12.01 12.74 -19.00
N ALA A 173 11.65 12.29 -17.81
CA ALA A 173 12.11 11.03 -17.20
C ALA A 173 10.93 10.18 -16.74
N VAL A 174 11.07 8.87 -16.86
CA VAL A 174 10.16 7.90 -16.25
C VAL A 174 10.74 7.51 -14.91
N LEU A 175 9.96 7.74 -13.87
CA LEU A 175 10.35 7.52 -12.49
C LEU A 175 9.63 6.29 -11.92
N GLN A 176 10.27 5.62 -10.96
CA GLN A 176 9.68 4.53 -10.19
C GLN A 176 10.09 4.60 -8.73
N SER A 177 9.22 4.13 -7.84
CA SER A 177 9.59 3.96 -6.43
C SER A 177 10.36 2.67 -6.24
N GLN A 178 11.54 2.75 -5.64
CA GLN A 178 12.36 1.60 -5.27
C GLN A 178 12.84 1.75 -3.83
N ASN A 179 12.30 0.94 -2.93
CA ASN A 179 12.48 1.07 -1.47
C ASN A 179 12.04 2.47 -0.98
N GLU A 180 12.97 3.27 -0.47
CA GLU A 180 12.75 4.63 0.01
C GLU A 180 13.13 5.72 -1.00
N PHE A 181 13.57 5.32 -2.20
CA PHE A 181 14.03 6.26 -3.22
C PHE A 181 13.08 6.33 -4.41
N THR A 182 12.95 7.51 -4.97
CA THR A 182 12.47 7.70 -6.34
C THR A 182 13.66 7.51 -7.28
N VAL A 183 13.55 6.56 -8.21
CA VAL A 183 14.63 6.16 -9.11
C VAL A 183 14.24 6.47 -10.55
N VAL A 184 15.17 7.01 -11.33
CA VAL A 184 15.01 7.20 -12.77
C VAL A 184 15.04 5.83 -13.45
N GLN A 185 13.91 5.38 -13.96
CA GLN A 185 13.83 4.12 -14.70
C GLN A 185 14.44 4.28 -16.10
N ARG A 186 14.11 5.37 -16.79
CA ARG A 186 14.66 5.76 -18.08
C ARG A 186 14.44 7.24 -18.35
N VAL A 187 15.30 7.81 -19.16
CA VAL A 187 15.14 9.14 -19.74
C VAL A 187 14.34 9.03 -21.04
N VAL A 188 13.44 9.99 -21.30
CA VAL A 188 12.59 10.00 -22.49
C VAL A 188 13.38 10.60 -23.65
N PRO A 189 13.53 9.90 -24.78
CA PRO A 189 14.22 10.43 -25.96
C PRO A 189 13.61 11.75 -26.46
N GLY A 190 14.46 12.76 -26.68
CA GLY A 190 14.04 14.11 -27.07
C GLY A 190 13.47 14.96 -25.94
N GLY A 191 13.39 14.44 -24.73
CA GLY A 191 12.89 15.18 -23.55
C GLY A 191 13.95 16.11 -22.93
N PRO A 192 13.52 17.03 -22.04
CA PRO A 192 14.43 17.99 -21.39
C PRO A 192 15.63 17.34 -20.68
N ALA A 193 15.40 16.25 -19.93
CA ALA A 193 16.46 15.55 -19.22
C ALA A 193 17.51 14.89 -20.14
N GLU A 194 17.10 14.44 -21.35
CA GLU A 194 18.06 13.91 -22.31
C GLU A 194 18.90 15.03 -22.94
N VAL A 195 18.24 16.16 -23.25
CA VAL A 195 18.93 17.33 -23.85
C VAL A 195 19.92 17.93 -22.87
N GLU A 196 19.57 18.01 -21.60
CA GLU A 196 20.46 18.53 -20.54
C GLU A 196 21.59 17.53 -20.22
N GLY A 197 21.32 16.23 -20.20
CA GLY A 197 22.29 15.13 -20.22
C GLY A 197 22.91 14.73 -18.88
N SER A 198 22.56 15.36 -17.76
CA SER A 198 23.07 14.99 -16.43
C SER A 198 22.30 13.81 -15.81
N LEU A 199 20.99 13.71 -16.06
CA LEU A 199 20.13 12.68 -15.48
C LEU A 199 20.22 11.36 -16.27
N ARG A 200 20.40 10.24 -15.57
CA ARG A 200 20.59 8.92 -16.18
C ARG A 200 19.67 7.87 -15.56
N ALA A 201 19.37 6.82 -16.32
CA ALA A 201 18.71 5.65 -15.78
C ALA A 201 19.52 5.04 -14.63
N GLY A 202 18.85 4.75 -13.52
CA GLY A 202 19.43 4.25 -12.27
C GLY A 202 19.74 5.34 -11.24
N ASP A 203 19.69 6.62 -11.60
CA ASP A 203 19.89 7.71 -10.64
C ASP A 203 18.76 7.73 -9.60
N ARG A 204 19.15 8.08 -8.36
CA ARG A 204 18.22 8.23 -7.24
C ARG A 204 17.97 9.70 -6.98
N ILE A 205 16.73 10.10 -7.01
CA ILE A 205 16.32 11.45 -6.64
C ILE A 205 16.24 11.51 -5.12
N VAL A 206 17.11 12.30 -4.53
CA VAL A 206 17.18 12.50 -3.07
C VAL A 206 16.68 13.87 -2.65
N GLY A 207 16.56 14.81 -3.60
CA GLY A 207 16.05 16.14 -3.34
C GLY A 207 15.53 16.80 -4.60
N VAL A 208 14.54 17.69 -4.42
CA VAL A 208 13.91 18.47 -5.50
C VAL A 208 13.91 19.93 -5.11
N GLY A 209 14.25 20.83 -6.05
CA GLY A 209 14.14 22.28 -5.93
C GLY A 209 13.27 22.84 -7.04
N GLN A 210 12.51 23.90 -6.77
CA GLN A 210 11.54 24.49 -7.70
C GLN A 210 12.18 25.46 -8.71
N GLY A 211 13.42 25.87 -8.49
CA GLY A 211 14.15 26.78 -9.36
C GLY A 211 15.57 27.10 -8.88
N ASP A 212 16.30 27.89 -9.67
CA ASP A 212 17.65 28.30 -9.32
C ASP A 212 17.68 29.17 -8.05
N GLY A 213 18.28 28.62 -6.99
CA GLY A 213 18.43 29.28 -5.69
C GLY A 213 17.35 28.93 -4.67
N ASP A 214 16.34 28.16 -5.02
CA ASP A 214 15.35 27.67 -4.05
C ASP A 214 15.94 26.53 -3.18
N PRO A 215 15.48 26.41 -1.92
CA PRO A 215 15.94 25.35 -1.05
C PRO A 215 15.53 23.98 -1.64
N VAL A 216 16.50 23.08 -1.68
CA VAL A 216 16.25 21.70 -2.09
C VAL A 216 15.53 20.97 -0.95
N VAL A 217 14.37 20.41 -1.25
CA VAL A 217 13.56 19.62 -0.32
C VAL A 217 14.03 18.17 -0.38
N ASP A 218 14.36 17.57 0.76
CA ASP A 218 14.68 16.14 0.87
C ASP A 218 13.41 15.32 0.62
N VAL A 219 13.46 14.40 -0.36
CA VAL A 219 12.33 13.58 -0.79
C VAL A 219 12.55 12.09 -0.53
N ILE A 220 13.57 11.71 0.24
CA ILE A 220 13.80 10.32 0.61
C ILE A 220 12.62 9.78 1.43
N GLY A 221 12.07 8.65 1.04
CA GLY A 221 10.91 8.04 1.68
C GLY A 221 9.55 8.65 1.31
N TRP A 222 9.53 9.68 0.45
CA TRP A 222 8.27 10.24 -0.05
C TRP A 222 7.58 9.29 -1.04
N ARG A 223 6.28 9.46 -1.21
CA ARG A 223 5.56 8.79 -2.31
C ARG A 223 6.02 9.39 -3.63
N LEU A 224 6.15 8.53 -4.64
CA LEU A 224 6.54 8.96 -5.99
C LEU A 224 5.70 10.13 -6.51
N ASP A 225 4.39 10.03 -6.30
CA ASP A 225 3.46 11.07 -6.73
C ASP A 225 3.73 12.40 -6.02
N ASP A 226 4.07 12.39 -4.71
CA ASP A 226 4.37 13.61 -3.96
C ASP A 226 5.70 14.26 -4.39
N VAL A 227 6.64 13.43 -4.87
CA VAL A 227 7.91 13.91 -5.46
C VAL A 227 7.69 14.54 -6.83
N VAL A 228 6.73 14.04 -7.60
CA VAL A 228 6.38 14.57 -8.93
C VAL A 228 5.58 15.86 -8.84
N ASP A 229 4.79 16.03 -7.77
CA ASP A 229 3.96 17.23 -7.54
C ASP A 229 4.77 18.41 -6.98
N LEU A 230 6.04 18.20 -6.57
CA LEU A 230 6.99 19.24 -6.18
C LEU A 230 7.57 19.96 -7.40
#